data_dc72ded62fba574fa3e434d485bb1a7c
#
_entry.id   dc72ded62fba574fa3e434d485bb1a7c
#
_cell.length_a   1.000
_cell.length_b   1.000
_cell.length_c   1.000
_cell.angle_alpha   90.00
_cell.angle_beta   90.00
_cell.angle_gamma   90.00
#
_symmetry.space_group_name_H-M   'P 1'
#
loop_
_entity.id
_entity.type
_entity.pdbx_description
1 polymer ?
#
loop_
_entity_poly.entity_id
_entity_poly.type
_entity_poly.pdbx_seq_one_letter_code
_entity_poly.pdbx_strand_id
1 'polypeptide(L)'
;MDNKVRAKELIEGSIDFHIHTGPDVFPRLVNDIEAAKQAKEAKMKAILLKNHVTGTGDRAQIASQVVGFPVFGGIALNLPVGGVNPQAVEMALRMGAKEVWMPTIHAAHYLKEVDNVPMFAKLLKSGIKGINLLNQDGSLTNGVREVLALIAQYDGIMATGHISIQESMALVPEAKKIGVKKIVVTHPLSPMENYSINDMKEILARGATMLEHVVNDITHQMKNPIPASKIAEAIKALGPETAIMSTDSGQVINPAPVCSMENFIREMLDHGIPEKDIILMTRDNPAGMLGIQA
;
A
#
# COMPACT_ATOMS: atom_id res chain seq x y z
N MET A 1 -8.77 -30.19 -2.22
CA MET A 1 -7.86 -29.87 -1.09
C MET A 1 -8.53 -28.75 -0.30
N ASP A 2 -8.41 -28.72 1.01
CA ASP A 2 -8.99 -27.63 1.81
C ASP A 2 -8.24 -26.31 1.51
N ASN A 3 -8.98 -25.25 1.15
CA ASN A 3 -8.39 -23.93 0.81
C ASN A 3 -7.55 -23.34 1.95
N LYS A 4 -7.83 -23.74 3.20
CA LYS A 4 -7.00 -23.37 4.34
C LYS A 4 -5.60 -23.99 4.29
N VAL A 5 -5.49 -25.26 3.90
CA VAL A 5 -4.19 -25.92 3.71
C VAL A 5 -3.46 -25.30 2.52
N ARG A 6 -4.21 -25.08 1.43
CA ARG A 6 -3.64 -24.52 0.20
C ARG A 6 -3.12 -23.08 0.38
N ALA A 7 -3.84 -22.25 1.15
CA ALA A 7 -3.37 -20.89 1.46
C ALA A 7 -2.02 -20.87 2.19
N LYS A 8 -1.78 -21.83 3.11
CA LYS A 8 -0.49 -21.98 3.79
C LYS A 8 0.65 -22.36 2.86
N GLU A 9 0.36 -23.11 1.79
CA GLU A 9 1.38 -23.46 0.80
C GLU A 9 1.66 -22.25 -0.11
N LEU A 10 0.63 -21.49 -0.49
CA LEU A 10 0.74 -20.36 -1.42
C LEU A 10 1.40 -19.12 -0.80
N ILE A 11 1.52 -19.04 0.53
CA ILE A 11 2.26 -17.95 1.19
C ILE A 11 3.78 -18.07 0.94
N GLU A 12 4.28 -19.29 0.69
CA GLU A 12 5.69 -19.49 0.39
C GLU A 12 6.09 -18.76 -0.89
N GLY A 13 7.10 -17.91 -0.79
CA GLY A 13 7.57 -17.03 -1.87
C GLY A 13 6.73 -15.77 -2.08
N SER A 14 5.66 -15.54 -1.31
CA SER A 14 4.87 -14.32 -1.40
C SER A 14 5.63 -13.10 -0.87
N ILE A 15 5.16 -11.92 -1.25
CA ILE A 15 5.65 -10.62 -0.80
C ILE A 15 4.47 -9.86 -0.22
N ASP A 16 4.55 -9.46 1.04
CA ASP A 16 3.58 -8.51 1.58
C ASP A 16 4.07 -7.10 1.31
N PHE A 17 3.39 -6.44 0.38
CA PHE A 17 3.80 -5.16 -0.17
C PHE A 17 3.38 -3.96 0.70
N HIS A 18 2.66 -4.21 1.82
CA HIS A 18 2.13 -3.17 2.66
C HIS A 18 1.83 -3.70 4.07
N ILE A 19 2.74 -3.44 5.01
CA ILE A 19 2.52 -3.77 6.42
C ILE A 19 2.88 -2.62 7.35
N HIS A 20 2.22 -2.57 8.48
CA HIS A 20 2.45 -1.59 9.54
C HIS A 20 3.11 -2.22 10.76
N THR A 21 4.24 -1.69 11.18
CA THR A 21 5.03 -2.23 12.29
C THR A 21 5.42 -1.14 13.29
N GLY A 22 5.71 -1.55 14.53
CA GLY A 22 6.35 -0.67 15.52
C GLY A 22 7.87 -0.52 15.28
N PRO A 23 8.46 0.58 15.76
CA PRO A 23 7.85 1.69 16.51
C PRO A 23 6.92 2.57 15.65
N ASP A 24 5.78 2.94 16.23
CA ASP A 24 4.80 3.82 15.61
C ASP A 24 4.09 4.65 16.72
N VAL A 25 3.44 5.75 16.36
CA VAL A 25 2.54 6.49 17.26
C VAL A 25 1.24 5.75 17.51
N PHE A 26 0.89 4.82 16.61
CA PHE A 26 -0.24 3.92 16.76
C PHE A 26 0.23 2.60 17.36
N PRO A 27 -0.57 1.95 18.23
CA PRO A 27 -0.25 0.62 18.72
C PRO A 27 -0.12 -0.38 17.57
N ARG A 28 1.02 -1.09 17.52
CA ARG A 28 1.30 -2.11 16.50
C ARG A 28 1.49 -3.48 17.15
N LEU A 29 1.05 -4.51 16.45
CA LEU A 29 1.09 -5.89 16.95
C LEU A 29 2.52 -6.43 17.04
N VAL A 30 3.36 -6.07 16.07
CA VAL A 30 4.75 -6.50 15.94
C VAL A 30 5.66 -5.32 15.58
N ASN A 31 6.94 -5.43 15.91
CA ASN A 31 7.97 -4.51 15.40
C ASN A 31 8.56 -5.01 14.07
N ASP A 32 9.44 -4.20 13.46
CA ASP A 32 10.06 -4.50 12.16
C ASP A 32 10.79 -5.85 12.14
N ILE A 33 11.55 -6.14 13.21
CA ILE A 33 12.36 -7.36 13.33
C ILE A 33 11.46 -8.58 13.53
N GLU A 34 10.41 -8.45 14.35
CA GLU A 34 9.43 -9.52 14.57
C GLU A 34 8.66 -9.86 13.30
N ALA A 35 8.20 -8.83 12.57
CA ALA A 35 7.53 -9.02 11.29
C ALA A 35 8.43 -9.72 10.26
N ALA A 36 9.70 -9.30 10.15
CA ALA A 36 10.67 -9.92 9.27
C ALA A 36 10.97 -11.39 9.65
N LYS A 37 11.08 -11.70 10.95
CA LYS A 37 11.25 -13.09 11.42
C LYS A 37 10.05 -13.96 11.05
N GLN A 38 8.83 -13.50 11.34
CA GLN A 38 7.61 -14.23 11.02
C GLN A 38 7.50 -14.49 9.50
N ALA A 39 7.77 -13.47 8.67
CA ALA A 39 7.76 -13.61 7.22
C ALA A 39 8.83 -14.61 6.72
N LYS A 40 10.04 -14.57 7.29
CA LYS A 40 11.11 -15.53 6.97
C LYS A 40 10.73 -16.95 7.37
N GLU A 41 10.15 -17.17 8.56
CA GLU A 41 9.68 -18.47 9.04
C GLU A 41 8.56 -19.04 8.16
N ALA A 42 7.68 -18.16 7.65
CA ALA A 42 6.64 -18.52 6.68
C ALA A 42 7.18 -18.70 5.25
N LYS A 43 8.52 -18.58 5.04
CA LYS A 43 9.21 -18.66 3.76
C LYS A 43 8.68 -17.65 2.71
N MET A 44 8.17 -16.54 3.16
CA MET A 44 7.88 -15.40 2.28
C MET A 44 9.19 -14.90 1.65
N LYS A 45 9.08 -14.14 0.58
CA LYS A 45 10.23 -13.62 -0.16
C LYS A 45 10.70 -12.26 0.36
N ALA A 46 9.76 -11.40 0.68
CA ALA A 46 10.04 -10.04 1.18
C ALA A 46 8.82 -9.44 1.87
N ILE A 47 9.06 -8.35 2.59
CA ILE A 47 8.01 -7.48 3.12
C ILE A 47 8.36 -6.02 2.87
N LEU A 48 7.33 -5.15 2.74
CA LEU A 48 7.49 -3.70 2.65
C LEU A 48 6.79 -3.00 3.81
N LEU A 49 7.59 -2.25 4.57
CA LEU A 49 7.15 -1.54 5.77
C LEU A 49 6.58 -0.17 5.42
N LYS A 50 5.41 0.15 5.95
CA LYS A 50 4.80 1.47 5.89
C LYS A 50 4.64 2.08 7.27
N ASN A 51 4.83 3.40 7.38
CA ASN A 51 4.50 4.19 8.57
C ASN A 51 3.88 5.51 8.13
N HIS A 52 2.89 5.98 8.90
CA HIS A 52 2.19 7.23 8.54
C HIS A 52 2.94 8.50 8.99
N VAL A 53 3.92 8.39 9.88
CA VAL A 53 4.53 9.56 10.54
C VAL A 53 6.04 9.67 10.36
N THR A 54 6.69 8.59 9.91
CA THR A 54 8.14 8.57 9.64
C THR A 54 8.43 7.81 8.35
N GLY A 55 9.62 8.00 7.78
CA GLY A 55 10.17 7.06 6.79
C GLY A 55 10.50 5.71 7.43
N THR A 56 10.54 4.67 6.62
CA THR A 56 10.84 3.29 7.05
C THR A 56 12.03 2.68 6.30
N GLY A 57 12.69 3.44 5.41
CA GLY A 57 13.81 2.93 4.61
C GLY A 57 15.01 2.47 5.44
N ASP A 58 15.41 3.27 6.42
CA ASP A 58 16.50 2.98 7.36
C ASP A 58 16.16 1.81 8.30
N ARG A 59 14.95 1.80 8.85
CA ARG A 59 14.45 0.72 9.72
C ARG A 59 14.41 -0.61 8.98
N ALA A 60 13.94 -0.60 7.73
CA ALA A 60 13.88 -1.77 6.86
C ALA A 60 15.28 -2.36 6.64
N GLN A 61 16.29 -1.53 6.38
CA GLN A 61 17.68 -1.99 6.23
C GLN A 61 18.21 -2.65 7.50
N ILE A 62 17.96 -2.05 8.67
CA ILE A 62 18.37 -2.62 9.96
C ILE A 62 17.68 -3.97 10.18
N ALA A 63 16.36 -4.05 9.99
CA ALA A 63 15.61 -5.30 10.15
C ALA A 63 16.09 -6.37 9.17
N SER A 64 16.36 -5.98 7.91
CA SER A 64 16.89 -6.87 6.88
C SER A 64 18.25 -7.47 7.28
N GLN A 65 19.18 -6.64 7.78
CA GLN A 65 20.49 -7.09 8.24
C GLN A 65 20.41 -8.01 9.46
N VAL A 66 19.59 -7.65 10.45
CA VAL A 66 19.45 -8.41 11.70
C VAL A 66 18.84 -9.79 11.45
N VAL A 67 17.85 -9.88 10.55
CA VAL A 67 17.13 -11.13 10.30
C VAL A 67 17.75 -11.94 9.15
N GLY A 68 18.51 -11.30 8.26
CA GLY A 68 18.97 -11.91 7.02
C GLY A 68 17.77 -12.27 6.12
N PHE A 69 16.87 -11.29 5.91
CA PHE A 69 15.64 -11.42 5.13
C PHE A 69 15.32 -10.10 4.42
N PRO A 70 14.87 -10.10 3.16
CA PRO A 70 14.59 -8.87 2.43
C PRO A 70 13.44 -8.07 3.06
N VAL A 71 13.75 -6.88 3.56
CA VAL A 71 12.80 -5.91 4.11
C VAL A 71 12.99 -4.61 3.37
N PHE A 72 11.92 -4.06 2.85
CA PHE A 72 11.87 -2.78 2.15
C PHE A 72 11.07 -1.76 2.97
N GLY A 73 11.24 -0.50 2.66
CA GLY A 73 10.50 0.58 3.31
C GLY A 73 10.16 1.70 2.34
N GLY A 74 9.46 2.69 2.84
CA GLY A 74 9.02 3.84 2.07
C GLY A 74 8.81 5.07 2.93
N ILE A 75 8.11 6.06 2.37
CA ILE A 75 7.73 7.30 3.06
C ILE A 75 6.30 7.70 2.67
N ALA A 76 5.46 8.06 3.65
CA ALA A 76 4.13 8.62 3.42
C ALA A 76 4.14 10.13 3.65
N LEU A 77 3.64 10.90 2.68
CA LEU A 77 3.76 12.37 2.64
C LEU A 77 2.74 13.07 3.54
N ASN A 78 2.74 12.69 4.81
CA ASN A 78 1.91 13.27 5.85
C ASN A 78 2.60 14.47 6.55
N LEU A 79 1.85 15.22 7.35
CA LEU A 79 2.36 16.41 8.04
C LEU A 79 3.63 16.19 8.88
N PRO A 80 3.81 15.05 9.59
CA PRO A 80 5.03 14.82 10.38
C PRO A 80 6.33 14.81 9.57
N VAL A 81 6.28 14.46 8.28
CA VAL A 81 7.45 14.53 7.36
C VAL A 81 7.48 15.84 6.54
N GLY A 82 6.61 16.79 6.87
CA GLY A 82 6.49 18.07 6.17
C GLY A 82 5.51 18.08 5.01
N GLY A 83 4.59 17.09 4.92
CA GLY A 83 3.61 16.97 3.84
C GLY A 83 4.26 16.56 2.52
N VAL A 84 3.86 17.20 1.42
CA VAL A 84 4.49 17.03 0.10
C VAL A 84 5.85 17.75 0.13
N ASN A 85 6.86 17.06 0.63
CA ASN A 85 8.19 17.58 0.91
C ASN A 85 9.25 16.87 0.04
N PRO A 86 9.73 17.52 -1.05
CA PRO A 86 10.73 16.92 -1.94
C PRO A 86 12.03 16.53 -1.23
N GLN A 87 12.49 17.33 -0.26
CA GLN A 87 13.74 17.03 0.48
C GLN A 87 13.60 15.74 1.31
N ALA A 88 12.46 15.55 1.97
CA ALA A 88 12.20 14.32 2.72
C ALA A 88 12.12 13.09 1.79
N VAL A 89 11.51 13.24 0.61
CA VAL A 89 11.44 12.19 -0.41
C VAL A 89 12.82 11.83 -0.93
N GLU A 90 13.63 12.82 -1.29
CA GLU A 90 14.98 12.57 -1.78
C GLU A 90 15.81 11.80 -0.74
N MET A 91 15.80 12.25 0.52
CA MET A 91 16.53 11.56 1.58
C MET A 91 16.02 10.14 1.82
N ALA A 92 14.72 9.93 1.83
CA ALA A 92 14.14 8.59 1.97
C ALA A 92 14.59 7.65 0.84
N LEU A 93 14.51 8.10 -0.42
CA LEU A 93 14.92 7.30 -1.59
C LEU A 93 16.43 7.01 -1.56
N ARG A 94 17.26 7.98 -1.20
CA ARG A 94 18.72 7.78 -1.04
C ARG A 94 19.07 6.83 0.10
N MET A 95 18.23 6.75 1.12
CA MET A 95 18.31 5.78 2.22
C MET A 95 17.66 4.43 1.90
N GLY A 96 17.32 4.18 0.64
CA GLY A 96 16.84 2.88 0.16
C GLY A 96 15.34 2.66 0.26
N ALA A 97 14.55 3.68 0.56
CA ALA A 97 13.09 3.59 0.44
C ALA A 97 12.71 3.23 -1.00
N LYS A 98 11.73 2.34 -1.16
CA LYS A 98 11.23 1.89 -2.46
C LYS A 98 9.95 2.59 -2.87
N GLU A 99 9.10 2.95 -1.91
CA GLU A 99 7.78 3.47 -2.18
C GLU A 99 7.54 4.82 -1.52
N VAL A 100 6.91 5.71 -2.26
CA VAL A 100 6.48 7.04 -1.81
C VAL A 100 4.95 7.09 -1.93
N TRP A 101 4.28 7.00 -0.78
CA TRP A 101 2.83 7.22 -0.73
C TRP A 101 2.53 8.71 -0.73
N MET A 102 1.64 9.14 -1.59
CA MET A 102 1.01 10.44 -1.46
C MET A 102 0.35 10.54 -0.07
N PRO A 103 -0.13 11.73 0.36
CA PRO A 103 -0.70 11.87 1.70
C PRO A 103 -1.70 10.76 2.03
N THR A 104 -1.59 10.22 3.25
CA THR A 104 -2.47 9.19 3.77
C THR A 104 -3.39 9.78 4.83
N ILE A 105 -3.14 9.57 6.11
CA ILE A 105 -3.99 10.05 7.22
C ILE A 105 -4.14 11.58 7.29
N HIS A 106 -3.29 12.33 6.60
CA HIS A 106 -3.40 13.80 6.49
C HIS A 106 -3.86 14.26 5.10
N ALA A 107 -4.25 13.38 4.19
CA ALA A 107 -4.92 13.78 2.96
C ALA A 107 -6.24 14.51 3.28
N ALA A 108 -6.54 15.58 2.54
CA ALA A 108 -7.77 16.33 2.76
C ALA A 108 -9.02 15.47 2.53
N HIS A 109 -8.95 14.53 1.59
CA HIS A 109 -9.99 13.52 1.34
C HIS A 109 -10.18 12.62 2.56
N TYR A 110 -9.10 11.99 3.04
CA TYR A 110 -9.14 11.07 4.18
C TYR A 110 -9.73 11.70 5.44
N LEU A 111 -9.36 12.96 5.74
CA LEU A 111 -9.87 13.66 6.92
C LEU A 111 -11.40 13.89 6.89
N LYS A 112 -12.02 13.85 5.71
CA LYS A 112 -13.50 13.88 5.58
C LYS A 112 -14.11 12.52 5.83
N GLU A 113 -13.39 11.44 5.53
CA GLU A 113 -13.84 10.06 5.60
C GLU A 113 -13.34 9.33 6.86
N VAL A 114 -12.61 10.01 7.75
CA VAL A 114 -11.92 9.42 8.90
C VAL A 114 -12.83 8.65 9.86
N ASP A 115 -14.10 8.96 9.90
CA ASP A 115 -15.11 8.26 10.70
C ASP A 115 -15.33 6.80 10.25
N ASN A 116 -14.88 6.45 9.04
CA ASN A 116 -14.86 5.07 8.55
C ASN A 116 -13.78 4.20 9.19
N VAL A 117 -12.78 4.85 9.85
CA VAL A 117 -11.70 4.17 10.58
C VAL A 117 -11.62 4.71 12.02
N PRO A 118 -12.45 4.18 12.93
CA PRO A 118 -12.62 4.73 14.29
C PRO A 118 -11.33 4.83 15.11
N MET A 119 -10.34 4.00 14.83
CA MET A 119 -9.03 4.06 15.49
C MET A 119 -8.30 5.36 15.18
N PHE A 120 -8.33 5.82 13.94
CA PHE A 120 -7.69 7.07 13.52
C PHE A 120 -8.49 8.31 13.90
N ALA A 121 -9.82 8.23 13.87
CA ALA A 121 -10.69 9.33 14.27
C ALA A 121 -10.41 9.85 15.69
N LYS A 122 -10.01 8.96 16.61
CA LYS A 122 -9.65 9.32 17.99
C LYS A 122 -8.28 9.98 18.13
N LEU A 123 -7.38 9.77 17.18
CA LEU A 123 -5.96 10.18 17.27
C LEU A 123 -5.67 11.43 16.44
N LEU A 124 -6.42 11.66 15.37
CA LEU A 124 -6.30 12.86 14.57
C LEU A 124 -7.00 14.03 15.27
N LYS A 125 -6.25 15.07 15.57
CA LYS A 125 -6.79 16.28 16.22
C LYS A 125 -7.80 16.96 15.29
N SER A 126 -8.89 17.45 15.86
CA SER A 126 -9.83 18.33 15.14
C SER A 126 -9.12 19.61 14.67
N GLY A 127 -9.51 20.11 13.48
CA GLY A 127 -8.95 21.36 12.93
C GLY A 127 -7.64 21.19 12.15
N ILE A 128 -7.16 19.96 11.91
CA ILE A 128 -6.03 19.75 11.00
C ILE A 128 -6.45 20.13 9.59
N LYS A 129 -5.69 21.04 8.96
CA LYS A 129 -5.85 21.32 7.54
C LYS A 129 -5.26 20.17 6.73
N GLY A 130 -6.11 19.46 6.01
CA GLY A 130 -5.70 18.36 5.14
C GLY A 130 -4.84 18.83 3.97
N ILE A 131 -3.99 17.93 3.48
CA ILE A 131 -3.11 18.15 2.34
C ILE A 131 -3.90 17.86 1.05
N ASN A 132 -3.92 18.83 0.13
CA ASN A 132 -4.43 18.67 -1.23
C ASN A 132 -3.25 18.67 -2.21
N LEU A 133 -3.33 17.84 -3.24
CA LEU A 133 -2.32 17.81 -4.31
C LEU A 133 -2.60 18.82 -5.41
N LEU A 134 -3.84 19.31 -5.52
CA LEU A 134 -4.28 20.18 -6.60
C LEU A 134 -4.36 21.63 -6.17
N ASN A 135 -3.99 22.52 -7.09
CA ASN A 135 -4.30 23.94 -7.05
C ASN A 135 -5.79 24.17 -7.30
N GLN A 136 -6.25 25.44 -7.15
CA GLN A 136 -7.64 25.82 -7.40
C GLN A 136 -8.09 25.61 -8.86
N ASP A 137 -7.17 25.64 -9.81
CA ASP A 137 -7.40 25.40 -11.24
C ASP A 137 -7.40 23.90 -11.62
N GLY A 138 -7.23 23.00 -10.62
CA GLY A 138 -7.17 21.55 -10.84
C GLY A 138 -5.81 21.02 -11.30
N SER A 139 -4.81 21.87 -11.46
CA SER A 139 -3.43 21.44 -11.77
C SER A 139 -2.72 20.93 -10.50
N LEU A 140 -1.73 20.03 -10.68
CA LEU A 140 -0.87 19.60 -9.57
C LEU A 140 -0.02 20.75 -9.05
N THR A 141 0.18 20.80 -7.73
CA THR A 141 1.11 21.77 -7.12
C THR A 141 2.56 21.51 -7.57
N ASN A 142 3.41 22.53 -7.50
CA ASN A 142 4.83 22.39 -7.87
C ASN A 142 5.54 21.34 -6.99
N GLY A 143 5.27 21.32 -5.69
CA GLY A 143 5.88 20.34 -4.79
C GLY A 143 5.54 18.89 -5.17
N VAL A 144 4.32 18.63 -5.66
CA VAL A 144 3.95 17.31 -6.18
C VAL A 144 4.77 16.95 -7.42
N ARG A 145 4.93 17.89 -8.37
CA ARG A 145 5.75 17.67 -9.59
C ARG A 145 7.21 17.40 -9.25
N GLU A 146 7.78 18.11 -8.29
CA GLU A 146 9.15 17.88 -7.80
C GLU A 146 9.29 16.49 -7.17
N VAL A 147 8.32 16.07 -6.35
CA VAL A 147 8.28 14.72 -5.78
C VAL A 147 8.21 13.65 -6.88
N LEU A 148 7.35 13.83 -7.88
CA LEU A 148 7.25 12.89 -9.01
C LEU A 148 8.56 12.79 -9.80
N ALA A 149 9.26 13.91 -10.01
CA ALA A 149 10.56 13.93 -10.67
C ALA A 149 11.63 13.14 -9.90
N LEU A 150 11.65 13.28 -8.56
CA LEU A 150 12.53 12.49 -7.70
C LEU A 150 12.19 10.99 -7.74
N ILE A 151 10.91 10.63 -7.68
CA ILE A 151 10.49 9.23 -7.79
C ILE A 151 10.94 8.63 -9.13
N ALA A 152 10.78 9.36 -10.23
CA ALA A 152 11.25 8.93 -11.56
C ALA A 152 12.77 8.80 -11.61
N GLN A 153 13.51 9.75 -11.05
CA GLN A 153 14.98 9.76 -11.03
C GLN A 153 15.56 8.55 -10.27
N TYR A 154 14.94 8.15 -9.15
CA TYR A 154 15.41 7.05 -8.31
C TYR A 154 14.75 5.70 -8.66
N ASP A 155 13.98 5.60 -9.75
CA ASP A 155 13.18 4.42 -10.13
C ASP A 155 12.29 3.90 -8.98
N GLY A 156 11.79 4.84 -8.18
CA GLY A 156 10.90 4.57 -7.05
C GLY A 156 9.47 4.21 -7.48
N ILE A 157 8.70 3.76 -6.52
CA ILE A 157 7.27 3.46 -6.68
C ILE A 157 6.48 4.67 -6.16
N MET A 158 5.54 5.17 -6.95
CA MET A 158 4.56 6.17 -6.54
C MET A 158 3.25 5.46 -6.17
N ALA A 159 2.78 5.64 -4.95
CA ALA A 159 1.48 5.15 -4.50
C ALA A 159 0.52 6.32 -4.22
N THR A 160 -0.76 6.14 -4.56
CA THR A 160 -1.76 7.22 -4.42
C THR A 160 -2.06 7.58 -2.96
N GLY A 161 -1.77 6.67 -2.01
CA GLY A 161 -2.13 6.93 -0.61
C GLY A 161 -3.65 7.05 -0.44
N HIS A 162 -4.09 7.99 0.39
CA HIS A 162 -5.53 8.19 0.68
C HIS A 162 -6.08 9.49 0.07
N ILE A 163 -5.61 9.85 -1.12
CA ILE A 163 -6.10 11.02 -1.85
C ILE A 163 -7.42 10.67 -2.57
N SER A 164 -8.16 11.68 -2.97
CA SER A 164 -9.41 11.48 -3.71
C SER A 164 -9.20 10.87 -5.09
N ILE A 165 -10.26 10.26 -5.65
CA ILE A 165 -10.29 9.78 -7.03
C ILE A 165 -9.92 10.92 -7.99
N GLN A 166 -10.46 12.12 -7.78
CA GLN A 166 -10.16 13.29 -8.63
C GLN A 166 -8.67 13.63 -8.62
N GLU A 167 -8.04 13.64 -7.43
CA GLU A 167 -6.60 13.88 -7.33
C GLU A 167 -5.78 12.78 -8.00
N SER A 168 -6.17 11.52 -7.84
CA SER A 168 -5.51 10.37 -8.47
C SER A 168 -5.60 10.44 -10.00
N MET A 169 -6.78 10.81 -10.53
CA MET A 169 -7.02 10.97 -11.97
C MET A 169 -6.19 12.10 -12.59
N ALA A 170 -5.81 13.12 -11.82
CA ALA A 170 -4.88 14.16 -12.23
C ALA A 170 -3.41 13.76 -12.05
N LEU A 171 -3.11 13.05 -10.96
CA LEU A 171 -1.74 12.66 -10.56
C LEU A 171 -1.13 11.63 -11.51
N VAL A 172 -1.86 10.55 -11.80
CA VAL A 172 -1.33 9.38 -12.52
C VAL A 172 -0.83 9.73 -13.94
N PRO A 173 -1.59 10.43 -14.78
CA PRO A 173 -1.10 10.80 -16.13
C PRO A 173 0.11 11.75 -16.09
N GLU A 174 0.16 12.65 -15.11
CA GLU A 174 1.30 13.54 -14.96
C GLU A 174 2.54 12.78 -14.44
N ALA A 175 2.36 11.84 -13.50
CA ALA A 175 3.44 10.97 -13.05
C ALA A 175 4.05 10.16 -14.20
N LYS A 176 3.20 9.55 -15.05
CA LYS A 176 3.62 8.85 -16.25
C LYS A 176 4.38 9.75 -17.21
N LYS A 177 3.89 10.96 -17.45
CA LYS A 177 4.52 11.96 -18.33
C LYS A 177 5.90 12.39 -17.82
N ILE A 178 6.07 12.55 -16.51
CA ILE A 178 7.35 12.87 -15.86
C ILE A 178 8.33 11.71 -15.92
N GLY A 179 7.86 10.47 -16.13
CA GLY A 179 8.69 9.27 -16.28
C GLY A 179 8.63 8.29 -15.10
N VAL A 180 7.67 8.45 -14.19
CA VAL A 180 7.41 7.45 -13.15
C VAL A 180 6.88 6.18 -13.80
N LYS A 181 7.58 5.06 -13.62
CA LYS A 181 7.27 3.78 -14.26
C LYS A 181 6.38 2.88 -13.40
N LYS A 182 6.45 3.04 -12.08
CA LYS A 182 5.84 2.18 -11.07
C LYS A 182 4.79 2.98 -10.30
N ILE A 183 3.52 2.79 -10.65
CA ILE A 183 2.40 3.57 -10.14
C ILE A 183 1.37 2.64 -9.53
N VAL A 184 1.19 2.71 -8.21
CA VAL A 184 0.26 1.89 -7.43
C VAL A 184 -0.94 2.73 -7.00
N VAL A 185 -2.14 2.24 -7.26
CA VAL A 185 -3.37 2.77 -6.67
C VAL A 185 -3.59 2.04 -5.35
N THR A 186 -3.39 2.73 -4.25
CA THR A 186 -3.46 2.16 -2.90
C THR A 186 -4.92 1.80 -2.57
N HIS A 187 -5.18 0.58 -2.17
CA HIS A 187 -6.46 -0.03 -1.74
C HIS A 187 -7.71 0.69 -2.30
N PRO A 188 -7.91 0.68 -3.65
CA PRO A 188 -8.97 1.47 -4.30
C PRO A 188 -10.38 1.10 -3.86
N LEU A 189 -10.60 -0.13 -3.40
CA LEU A 189 -11.90 -0.63 -2.94
C LEU A 189 -12.23 -0.27 -1.49
N SER A 190 -11.26 0.27 -0.75
CA SER A 190 -11.49 0.71 0.63
C SER A 190 -12.71 1.63 0.72
N PRO A 191 -13.52 1.51 1.78
CA PRO A 191 -14.68 2.41 1.99
C PRO A 191 -14.32 3.90 1.96
N MET A 192 -13.05 4.25 2.12
CA MET A 192 -12.56 5.63 2.09
C MET A 192 -12.32 6.13 0.67
N GLU A 193 -11.61 5.35 -0.13
CA GLU A 193 -11.28 5.69 -1.53
C GLU A 193 -12.44 5.38 -2.47
N ASN A 194 -13.13 4.28 -2.26
CA ASN A 194 -14.40 3.84 -2.86
C ASN A 194 -14.45 3.94 -4.40
N TYR A 195 -13.40 3.46 -5.08
CA TYR A 195 -13.39 3.38 -6.54
C TYR A 195 -14.41 2.34 -7.03
N SER A 196 -15.12 2.69 -8.09
CA SER A 196 -15.86 1.71 -8.88
C SER A 196 -14.93 0.94 -9.80
N ILE A 197 -15.39 -0.19 -10.36
CA ILE A 197 -14.65 -0.93 -11.39
C ILE A 197 -14.34 -0.03 -12.60
N ASN A 198 -15.24 0.90 -12.94
CA ASN A 198 -15.01 1.83 -14.05
C ASN A 198 -13.91 2.86 -13.72
N ASP A 199 -13.88 3.38 -12.48
CA ASP A 199 -12.80 4.26 -12.04
C ASP A 199 -11.44 3.53 -12.06
N MET A 200 -11.40 2.26 -11.63
CA MET A 200 -10.20 1.44 -11.70
C MET A 200 -9.76 1.17 -13.14
N LYS A 201 -10.69 0.89 -14.07
CA LYS A 201 -10.37 0.78 -15.50
C LYS A 201 -9.81 2.09 -16.06
N GLU A 202 -10.42 3.20 -15.71
CA GLU A 202 -9.99 4.52 -16.18
C GLU A 202 -8.60 4.87 -15.66
N ILE A 203 -8.31 4.66 -14.37
CA ILE A 203 -6.99 4.99 -13.80
C ILE A 203 -5.88 4.11 -14.38
N LEU A 204 -6.14 2.84 -14.66
CA LEU A 204 -5.22 1.95 -15.38
C LEU A 204 -4.96 2.47 -16.81
N ALA A 205 -6.01 2.85 -17.53
CA ALA A 205 -5.88 3.43 -18.88
C ALA A 205 -5.08 4.75 -18.88
N ARG A 206 -5.15 5.53 -17.79
CA ARG A 206 -4.37 6.75 -17.60
C ARG A 206 -2.91 6.50 -17.24
N GLY A 207 -2.53 5.27 -16.86
CA GLY A 207 -1.14 4.88 -16.67
C GLY A 207 -0.78 4.32 -15.31
N ALA A 208 -1.74 4.08 -14.42
CA ALA A 208 -1.47 3.26 -13.23
C ALA A 208 -0.99 1.87 -13.65
N THR A 209 -0.03 1.32 -12.92
CA THR A 209 0.54 0.00 -13.22
C THR A 209 -0.09 -1.11 -12.40
N MET A 210 -0.44 -0.81 -11.15
CA MET A 210 -1.01 -1.78 -10.22
C MET A 210 -2.14 -1.17 -9.39
N LEU A 211 -3.14 -2.00 -9.11
CA LEU A 211 -4.17 -1.79 -8.10
C LEU A 211 -3.82 -2.65 -6.89
N GLU A 212 -3.62 -2.04 -5.74
CA GLU A 212 -3.32 -2.75 -4.51
C GLU A 212 -4.61 -3.14 -3.79
N HIS A 213 -4.91 -4.43 -3.70
CA HIS A 213 -6.02 -4.94 -2.89
C HIS A 213 -5.51 -5.41 -1.54
N VAL A 214 -6.18 -5.00 -0.46
CA VAL A 214 -5.72 -5.30 0.90
C VAL A 214 -6.77 -6.08 1.69
N VAL A 215 -6.30 -7.05 2.50
CA VAL A 215 -7.19 -7.80 3.38
C VAL A 215 -7.84 -6.91 4.44
N ASN A 216 -7.19 -5.81 4.78
CA ASN A 216 -7.69 -4.90 5.81
C ASN A 216 -9.06 -4.31 5.49
N ASP A 217 -9.39 -4.12 4.19
CA ASP A 217 -10.69 -3.63 3.73
C ASP A 217 -11.86 -4.55 4.06
N ILE A 218 -11.60 -5.85 4.25
CA ILE A 218 -12.60 -6.86 4.60
C ILE A 218 -12.62 -7.19 6.10
N THR A 219 -11.81 -6.51 6.92
CA THR A 219 -11.73 -6.73 8.37
C THR A 219 -12.59 -5.74 9.16
N HIS A 220 -12.85 -6.08 10.43
CA HIS A 220 -13.57 -5.21 11.37
C HIS A 220 -12.82 -3.93 11.78
N GLN A 221 -11.62 -3.69 11.26
CA GLN A 221 -10.95 -2.39 11.38
C GLN A 221 -11.76 -1.29 10.71
N MET A 222 -12.39 -1.61 9.59
CA MET A 222 -13.30 -0.70 8.90
C MET A 222 -14.65 -0.70 9.61
N LYS A 223 -15.28 0.47 9.73
CA LYS A 223 -16.64 0.60 10.26
C LYS A 223 -17.65 -0.19 9.43
N ASN A 224 -17.45 -0.17 8.11
CA ASN A 224 -18.27 -0.88 7.13
C ASN A 224 -17.32 -1.65 6.20
N PRO A 225 -16.82 -2.84 6.59
CA PRO A 225 -15.93 -3.61 5.74
C PRO A 225 -16.64 -4.03 4.45
N ILE A 226 -15.91 -4.08 3.35
CA ILE A 226 -16.45 -4.61 2.10
C ILE A 226 -16.48 -6.15 2.15
N PRO A 227 -17.36 -6.82 1.41
CA PRO A 227 -17.29 -8.27 1.29
C PRO A 227 -16.08 -8.69 0.42
N ALA A 228 -15.45 -9.80 0.75
CA ALA A 228 -14.32 -10.34 -0.01
C ALA A 228 -14.64 -10.60 -1.48
N SER A 229 -15.91 -10.92 -1.79
CA SER A 229 -16.42 -11.07 -3.17
C SER A 229 -16.18 -9.82 -4.03
N LYS A 230 -16.24 -8.61 -3.44
CA LYS A 230 -16.02 -7.36 -4.17
C LYS A 230 -14.58 -7.24 -4.68
N ILE A 231 -13.60 -7.71 -3.90
CA ILE A 231 -12.20 -7.79 -4.34
C ILE A 231 -12.06 -8.82 -5.44
N ALA A 232 -12.62 -10.02 -5.26
CA ALA A 232 -12.57 -11.06 -6.28
C ALA A 232 -13.26 -10.66 -7.60
N GLU A 233 -14.38 -9.91 -7.53
CA GLU A 233 -15.05 -9.34 -8.71
C GLU A 233 -14.16 -8.33 -9.44
N ALA A 234 -13.47 -7.44 -8.71
CA ALA A 234 -12.54 -6.49 -9.30
C ALA A 234 -11.36 -7.20 -9.99
N ILE A 235 -10.74 -8.19 -9.34
CA ILE A 235 -9.67 -9.01 -9.93
C ILE A 235 -10.14 -9.69 -11.21
N LYS A 236 -11.32 -10.33 -11.20
CA LYS A 236 -11.89 -10.99 -12.38
C LYS A 236 -12.21 -10.02 -13.52
N ALA A 237 -12.63 -8.79 -13.19
CA ALA A 237 -13.00 -7.78 -14.18
C ALA A 237 -11.82 -7.05 -14.81
N LEU A 238 -10.69 -6.93 -14.08
CA LEU A 238 -9.54 -6.09 -14.45
C LEU A 238 -8.29 -6.90 -14.82
N GLY A 239 -8.25 -8.17 -14.45
CA GLY A 239 -7.13 -9.07 -14.65
C GLY A 239 -6.13 -9.07 -13.49
N PRO A 240 -5.57 -10.25 -13.14
CA PRO A 240 -4.60 -10.38 -12.06
C PRO A 240 -3.25 -9.71 -12.36
N GLU A 241 -2.94 -9.46 -13.64
CA GLU A 241 -1.72 -8.78 -14.10
C GLU A 241 -1.65 -7.30 -13.70
N THR A 242 -2.80 -6.72 -13.32
CA THR A 242 -2.89 -5.32 -12.87
C THR A 242 -3.06 -5.20 -11.35
N ALA A 243 -2.97 -6.30 -10.60
CA ALA A 243 -3.30 -6.34 -9.19
C ALA A 243 -2.12 -6.81 -8.32
N ILE A 244 -2.03 -6.24 -7.12
CA ILE A 244 -1.21 -6.73 -6.01
C ILE A 244 -2.15 -7.08 -4.86
N MET A 245 -1.89 -8.20 -4.20
CA MET A 245 -2.52 -8.58 -2.94
C MET A 245 -1.55 -8.29 -1.80
N SER A 246 -1.96 -7.42 -0.87
CA SER A 246 -1.21 -7.00 0.32
C SER A 246 -2.07 -7.13 1.57
N THR A 247 -1.51 -6.93 2.76
CA THR A 247 -2.32 -7.04 3.96
C THR A 247 -2.80 -5.71 4.50
N ASP A 248 -2.01 -4.66 4.47
CA ASP A 248 -2.20 -3.42 5.25
C ASP A 248 -2.39 -3.73 6.75
N SER A 249 -1.83 -4.86 7.21
CA SER A 249 -1.96 -5.36 8.58
C SER A 249 -0.85 -4.84 9.50
N GLY A 250 -1.04 -5.08 10.80
CA GLY A 250 -0.13 -4.68 11.87
C GLY A 250 -0.83 -3.97 13.02
N GLN A 251 -2.12 -3.71 12.89
CA GLN A 251 -2.96 -3.14 13.95
C GLN A 251 -3.26 -4.23 14.98
N VAL A 252 -3.27 -3.87 16.26
CA VAL A 252 -3.45 -4.83 17.38
C VAL A 252 -4.78 -5.58 17.39
N ILE A 253 -5.77 -5.09 16.62
CA ILE A 253 -7.08 -5.74 16.48
C ILE A 253 -7.14 -6.78 15.36
N ASN A 254 -6.14 -6.79 14.47
CA ASN A 254 -6.03 -7.71 13.35
C ASN A 254 -5.08 -8.86 13.68
N PRO A 255 -5.15 -10.00 12.96
CA PRO A 255 -4.11 -11.02 13.01
C PRO A 255 -2.74 -10.47 12.60
N ALA A 256 -1.67 -11.17 12.94
CA ALA A 256 -0.33 -10.85 12.49
C ALA A 256 -0.26 -10.83 10.94
N PRO A 257 0.62 -10.02 10.31
CA PRO A 257 0.66 -9.87 8.86
C PRO A 257 0.70 -11.19 8.08
N VAL A 258 1.52 -12.15 8.52
CA VAL A 258 1.58 -13.49 7.91
C VAL A 258 0.23 -14.20 7.94
N CYS A 259 -0.45 -14.20 9.09
CA CYS A 259 -1.77 -14.83 9.22
C CYS A 259 -2.84 -14.07 8.41
N SER A 260 -2.71 -12.75 8.30
CA SER A 260 -3.58 -11.91 7.47
C SER A 260 -3.42 -12.24 5.99
N MET A 261 -2.19 -12.46 5.52
CA MET A 261 -1.92 -12.88 4.14
C MET A 261 -2.49 -14.29 3.86
N GLU A 262 -2.28 -15.26 4.77
CA GLU A 262 -2.91 -16.59 4.65
C GLU A 262 -4.43 -16.50 4.55
N ASN A 263 -5.06 -15.67 5.39
CA ASN A 263 -6.50 -15.46 5.35
C ASN A 263 -6.94 -14.83 4.04
N PHE A 264 -6.20 -13.85 3.52
CA PHE A 264 -6.53 -13.20 2.27
C PHE A 264 -6.44 -14.15 1.07
N ILE A 265 -5.38 -14.95 1.00
CA ILE A 265 -5.21 -16.00 -0.01
C ILE A 265 -6.39 -16.98 0.06
N ARG A 266 -6.77 -17.45 1.25
CA ARG A 266 -7.91 -18.34 1.43
C ARG A 266 -9.22 -17.70 0.94
N GLU A 267 -9.52 -16.46 1.32
CA GLU A 267 -10.71 -15.74 0.86
C GLU A 267 -10.76 -15.66 -0.67
N MET A 268 -9.64 -15.38 -1.33
CA MET A 268 -9.60 -15.32 -2.80
C MET A 268 -9.79 -16.70 -3.44
N LEU A 269 -9.24 -17.77 -2.86
CA LEU A 269 -9.51 -19.15 -3.30
C LEU A 269 -10.99 -19.50 -3.12
N ASP A 270 -11.60 -19.15 -1.99
CA ASP A 270 -13.02 -19.42 -1.69
C ASP A 270 -13.94 -18.69 -2.67
N HIS A 271 -13.51 -17.54 -3.22
CA HIS A 271 -14.20 -16.78 -4.26
C HIS A 271 -13.78 -17.17 -5.69
N GLY A 272 -13.05 -18.27 -5.86
CA GLY A 272 -12.72 -18.86 -7.15
C GLY A 272 -11.66 -18.11 -7.95
N ILE A 273 -10.74 -17.41 -7.30
CA ILE A 273 -9.53 -16.90 -7.94
C ILE A 273 -8.55 -18.07 -8.11
N PRO A 274 -8.04 -18.33 -9.32
CA PRO A 274 -7.09 -19.42 -9.56
C PRO A 274 -5.77 -19.22 -8.81
N GLU A 275 -5.15 -20.31 -8.35
CA GLU A 275 -3.86 -20.27 -7.64
C GLU A 275 -2.76 -19.55 -8.42
N LYS A 276 -2.69 -19.79 -9.74
CA LYS A 276 -1.71 -19.10 -10.61
C LYS A 276 -1.86 -17.57 -10.57
N ASP A 277 -3.11 -17.08 -10.46
CA ASP A 277 -3.41 -15.67 -10.42
C ASP A 277 -3.08 -15.11 -9.03
N ILE A 278 -3.30 -15.87 -7.96
CA ILE A 278 -2.87 -15.53 -6.60
C ILE A 278 -1.35 -15.44 -6.54
N ILE A 279 -0.63 -16.40 -7.11
CA ILE A 279 0.85 -16.38 -7.20
C ILE A 279 1.31 -15.12 -7.93
N LEU A 280 0.70 -14.79 -9.06
CA LEU A 280 1.03 -13.59 -9.81
C LEU A 280 0.87 -12.33 -8.95
N MET A 281 -0.25 -12.19 -8.23
CA MET A 281 -0.58 -11.01 -7.42
C MET A 281 0.18 -10.92 -6.09
N THR A 282 0.62 -12.05 -5.53
CA THR A 282 1.33 -12.08 -4.25
C THR A 282 2.84 -12.21 -4.40
N ARG A 283 3.35 -12.60 -5.58
CA ARG A 283 4.77 -12.85 -5.80
C ARG A 283 5.34 -12.06 -6.98
N ASP A 284 4.85 -12.32 -8.19
CA ASP A 284 5.51 -11.85 -9.41
C ASP A 284 5.30 -10.34 -9.62
N ASN A 285 4.07 -9.86 -9.47
CA ASN A 285 3.75 -8.43 -9.59
C ASN A 285 4.49 -7.58 -8.54
N PRO A 286 4.41 -7.89 -7.22
CA PRO A 286 5.15 -7.10 -6.23
C PRO A 286 6.67 -7.25 -6.36
N ALA A 287 7.19 -8.40 -6.82
CA ALA A 287 8.62 -8.56 -7.10
C ALA A 287 9.07 -7.62 -8.24
N GLY A 288 8.29 -7.55 -9.31
CA GLY A 288 8.53 -6.62 -10.42
C GLY A 288 8.53 -5.16 -9.98
N MET A 289 7.60 -4.78 -9.11
CA MET A 289 7.55 -3.43 -8.54
C MET A 289 8.77 -3.10 -7.68
N LEU A 290 9.23 -4.04 -6.85
CA LEU A 290 10.41 -3.88 -6.00
C LEU A 290 11.75 -3.99 -6.77
N GLY A 291 11.71 -4.50 -8.01
CA GLY A 291 12.91 -4.72 -8.82
C GLY A 291 13.75 -5.89 -8.31
N ILE A 292 13.11 -6.93 -7.77
CA ILE A 292 13.76 -8.18 -7.34
C ILE A 292 13.30 -9.36 -8.21
N GLN A 293 14.09 -10.43 -8.24
CA GLN A 293 13.67 -11.63 -8.96
C GLN A 293 12.41 -12.23 -8.31
N ALA A 294 11.49 -12.75 -9.10
CA ALA A 294 10.26 -13.40 -8.62
C ALA A 294 10.52 -14.79 -8.03
#